data_1a6b54dbd5c54625b526cd905a67ee4a
#
_entry.id   1a6b54dbd5c54625b526cd905a67ee4a
#
_cell.length_a   1.000
_cell.length_b   1.000
_cell.length_c   1.000
_cell.angle_alpha   90.00
_cell.angle_beta   90.00
_cell.angle_gamma   90.00
#
_symmetry.space_group_name_H-M   'P 1'
#
loop_
_entity.id
_entity.type
_entity.pdbx_description
1 polymer ?
#
loop_
_entity_poly.entity_id
_entity_poly.type
_entity_poly.pdbx_seq_one_letter_code
_entity_poly.pdbx_strand_id
1 'polypeptide(L)' 'MSLDNITNLIIEFEEGNLDREETINLFQQLVDTRLAWQLQGSYGRIASVLIDEGLVTA' A
#
# COMPACT_ATOMS: atom_id res chain seq x y z
N MET A 1 -15.96 -15.85 6.08
CA MET A 1 -15.63 -14.46 5.77
C MET A 1 -14.28 -14.39 5.11
N SER A 2 -14.24 -13.75 4.01
CA SER A 2 -13.00 -13.66 3.29
C SER A 2 -12.05 -12.71 4.02
N LEU A 3 -10.79 -12.83 3.68
CA LEU A 3 -9.78 -11.89 4.16
C LEU A 3 -10.07 -10.51 3.59
N ASP A 4 -9.56 -9.52 4.28
CA ASP A 4 -9.63 -8.17 3.76
C ASP A 4 -8.92 -8.07 2.43
N ASN A 5 -9.44 -7.22 1.55
CA ASN A 5 -8.75 -6.94 0.31
C ASN A 5 -7.34 -6.42 0.56
N ILE A 6 -7.18 -5.64 1.61
CA ILE A 6 -5.86 -5.11 1.95
C ILE A 6 -4.88 -6.23 2.25
N THR A 7 -5.32 -7.22 3.05
CA THR A 7 -4.43 -8.34 3.38
C THR A 7 -4.01 -9.08 2.14
N ASN A 8 -4.96 -9.36 1.24
CA ASN A 8 -4.64 -10.05 0.00
C ASN A 8 -3.70 -9.23 -0.87
N LEU A 9 -3.92 -7.93 -0.93
CA LEU A 9 -3.07 -7.06 -1.74
C LEU A 9 -1.65 -6.99 -1.17
N ILE A 10 -1.51 -6.99 0.14
CA ILE A 10 -0.18 -7.00 0.75
C ILE A 10 0.57 -8.27 0.38
N ILE A 11 -0.12 -9.41 0.44
CA ILE A 11 0.50 -10.67 0.06
C ILE A 11 0.94 -10.63 -1.40
N GLU A 12 0.07 -10.16 -2.28
CA GLU A 12 0.40 -10.06 -3.70
C GLU A 12 1.54 -9.10 -3.94
N PHE A 13 1.56 -8.00 -3.20
CA PHE A 13 2.62 -7.03 -3.31
C PHE A 13 3.97 -7.64 -2.93
N GLU A 14 4.00 -8.39 -1.84
CA GLU A 14 5.24 -8.98 -1.36
C GLU A 14 5.74 -10.08 -2.28
N GLU A 15 4.85 -10.67 -3.03
CA GLU A 15 5.22 -11.69 -4.01
C GLU A 15 5.58 -11.08 -5.37
N GLY A 16 5.46 -9.77 -5.50
CA GLY A 16 5.81 -9.11 -6.75
C GLY A 16 4.76 -9.24 -7.83
N ASN A 17 3.52 -9.50 -7.45
CA ASN A 17 2.46 -9.78 -8.41
C ASN A 17 1.61 -8.55 -8.76
N LEU A 18 1.81 -7.43 -8.09
CA LEU A 18 1.03 -6.23 -8.39
C LEU A 18 1.71 -5.38 -9.43
N ASP A 19 0.93 -4.84 -10.37
CA ASP A 19 1.45 -3.87 -11.30
C ASP A 19 1.47 -2.48 -10.65
N ARG A 20 1.83 -1.46 -11.43
CA ARG A 20 1.97 -0.12 -10.87
C ARG A 20 0.67 0.42 -10.33
N GLU A 21 -0.42 0.30 -11.10
CA GLU A 21 -1.71 0.83 -10.66
C GLU A 21 -2.21 0.11 -9.42
N GLU A 22 -2.03 -1.19 -9.40
CA GLU A 22 -2.47 -1.97 -8.24
C GLU A 22 -1.67 -1.62 -7.01
N THR A 23 -0.38 -1.37 -7.18
CA THR A 23 0.48 -0.97 -6.08
C THR A 23 0.06 0.38 -5.53
N ILE A 24 -0.22 1.34 -6.41
CA ILE A 24 -0.69 2.65 -5.98
C ILE A 24 -2.02 2.53 -5.24
N ASN A 25 -2.91 1.71 -5.75
CA ASN A 25 -4.20 1.49 -5.13
C ASN A 25 -4.04 0.90 -3.73
N LEU A 26 -3.16 -0.09 -3.60
CA LEU A 26 -2.88 -0.67 -2.29
C LEU A 26 -2.37 0.39 -1.33
N PHE A 27 -1.41 1.20 -1.74
CA PHE A 27 -0.82 2.18 -0.84
C PHE A 27 -1.79 3.30 -0.51
N GLN A 28 -2.71 3.64 -1.43
CA GLN A 28 -3.76 4.58 -1.09
C GLN A 28 -4.61 4.03 0.06
N GLN A 29 -4.96 2.76 0.01
CA GLN A 29 -5.73 2.15 1.09
C GLN A 29 -4.93 2.08 2.38
N LEU A 30 -3.63 1.77 2.28
CA LEU A 30 -2.79 1.71 3.47
C LEU A 30 -2.65 3.08 4.13
N VAL A 31 -2.58 4.13 3.34
CA VAL A 31 -2.51 5.48 3.87
C VAL A 31 -3.85 5.87 4.49
N ASP A 32 -4.95 5.58 3.80
CA ASP A 32 -6.28 5.93 4.28
C ASP A 32 -6.60 5.28 5.62
N THR A 33 -6.15 4.05 5.81
CA THR A 33 -6.38 3.33 7.05
C THR A 33 -5.26 3.51 8.06
N ARG A 34 -4.22 4.26 7.69
CA ARG A 34 -3.03 4.51 8.50
C ARG A 34 -2.18 3.28 8.74
N LEU A 35 -2.47 2.19 8.06
CA LEU A 35 -1.67 0.98 8.20
C LEU A 35 -0.26 1.16 7.66
N ALA A 36 -0.08 2.04 6.67
CA ALA A 36 1.24 2.26 6.10
C ALA A 36 2.25 2.65 7.17
N TRP A 37 1.81 3.34 8.20
CA TRP A 37 2.69 3.82 9.25
C TRP A 37 2.88 2.81 10.38
N GLN A 38 2.09 1.73 10.37
CA GLN A 38 2.14 0.70 11.39
C GLN A 38 2.83 -0.57 10.92
N LEU A 39 2.97 -0.73 9.61
CA LEU A 39 3.65 -1.89 9.04
C LEU A 39 5.16 -1.64 9.07
N GLN A 40 5.90 -2.56 8.48
CA GLN A 40 7.35 -2.42 8.44
C GLN A 40 7.76 -1.08 7.84
N GLY A 41 8.92 -0.59 8.25
CA GLY A 41 9.37 0.72 7.84
C GLY A 41 9.38 0.95 6.33
N SER A 42 9.60 -0.10 5.54
CA SER A 42 9.60 0.04 4.10
C SER A 42 8.25 0.50 3.55
N TYR A 43 7.15 0.08 4.18
CA TYR A 43 5.83 0.49 3.74
C TYR A 43 5.61 1.98 3.93
N GLY A 44 6.01 2.51 5.08
CA GLY A 44 5.90 3.94 5.32
C GLY A 44 6.77 4.74 4.37
N ARG A 45 7.96 4.23 4.07
CA ARG A 45 8.87 4.90 3.15
C ARG A 45 8.30 4.95 1.74
N ILE A 46 7.76 3.84 1.25
CA ILE A 46 7.15 3.81 -0.07
C ILE A 46 5.94 4.73 -0.11
N ALA A 47 5.11 4.69 0.94
CA ALA A 47 3.95 5.57 1.00
C ALA A 47 4.38 7.03 0.93
N SER A 48 5.44 7.41 1.63
CA SER A 48 5.91 8.79 1.60
C SER A 48 6.35 9.20 0.21
N VAL A 49 7.04 8.32 -0.49
CA VAL A 49 7.47 8.62 -1.86
C VAL A 49 6.26 8.82 -2.76
N LEU A 50 5.26 7.94 -2.64
CA LEU A 50 4.07 8.04 -3.49
C LEU A 50 3.27 9.30 -3.18
N ILE A 51 3.23 9.71 -1.93
CA ILE A 51 2.58 10.96 -1.55
C ILE A 51 3.33 12.14 -2.15
N ASP A 52 4.66 12.14 -2.04
CA ASP A 52 5.46 13.22 -2.59
C ASP A 52 5.27 13.38 -4.09
N GLU A 53 5.08 12.27 -4.79
CA GLU A 53 4.91 12.31 -6.23
C GLU A 53 3.48 12.56 -6.66
N GLY A 54 2.57 12.70 -5.69
CA GLY A 54 1.18 12.98 -6.01
C GLY A 54 0.39 11.77 -6.49
N LEU A 55 0.95 10.58 -6.34
CA LEU A 55 0.27 9.35 -6.77
C LEU A 55 -0.67 8.82 -5.70
N VAL A 56 -0.42 9.17 -4.46
CA VAL A 56 -1.25 8.80 -3.33
C VAL A 56 -1.54 10.07 -2.54
N THR A 57 -2.75 10.18 -2.05
CA THR A 57 -3.18 11.36 -1.28
C THR A 57 -3.18 11.03 0.21
N ALA A 58 -2.50 11.84 0.99
CA ALA A 58 -2.45 11.64 2.44
C ALA A 58 -3.71 12.13 3.13
#